data_581a9c568f96c84dacff974b0b137027
#
_entry.id   581a9c568f96c84dacff974b0b137027
#
_cell.length_a   1.000
_cell.length_b   1.000
_cell.length_c   1.000
_cell.angle_alpha   90.00
_cell.angle_beta   90.00
_cell.angle_gamma   90.00
#
_symmetry.space_group_name_H-M   'P 1'
#
loop_
_entity.id
_entity.type
_entity.pdbx_description
1 polymer ?
#
loop_
_entity_poly.entity_id
_entity_poly.type
_entity_poly.pdbx_seq_one_letter_code
_entity_poly.pdbx_strand_id
1 'polypeptide(L)'
;MLCEFSRRSFLKGSAAAAAALACPLCPADAAPSETENGLFSPVTPLRPTQYGPVRGRAREDGTLCWYGIPYGAAPTGEDRWASPGEPARWWTVRDCTAPAPAAYQYTTFPLGTEDCLTLDICSAPEARKRPVLVYLHGSAFSGSPQELPGSELVRDTGCVFVALSYRLGLFGWNCLPALTAGSDAAGNFALLDILRALDWVKENIHHFGGDGANIT
;
A
#
# COMPACT_ATOMS: atom_id res chain seq x y z
N MET A 1 -4.30 28.89 -25.00
CA MET A 1 -5.16 28.06 -25.86
C MET A 1 -5.66 26.92 -24.98
N LEU A 2 -6.80 27.13 -24.31
CA LEU A 2 -7.40 26.19 -23.37
C LEU A 2 -8.20 25.17 -24.17
N CYS A 3 -7.79 23.91 -24.10
CA CYS A 3 -8.50 22.78 -24.73
C CYS A 3 -9.71 22.44 -23.86
N GLU A 4 -10.91 22.79 -24.28
CA GLU A 4 -12.15 22.40 -23.62
C GLU A 4 -12.39 20.90 -23.79
N PHE A 5 -12.23 20.16 -22.68
CA PHE A 5 -12.65 18.76 -22.61
C PHE A 5 -14.17 18.67 -22.47
N SER A 6 -14.85 18.28 -23.54
CA SER A 6 -16.31 18.09 -23.54
C SER A 6 -16.67 16.70 -22.99
N ARG A 7 -17.81 16.60 -22.27
CA ARG A 7 -18.37 15.33 -21.76
C ARG A 7 -18.57 14.26 -22.84
N ARG A 8 -18.74 14.66 -24.10
CA ARG A 8 -18.84 13.76 -25.24
C ARG A 8 -17.52 13.11 -25.65
N SER A 9 -16.38 13.75 -25.36
CA SER A 9 -15.04 13.19 -25.62
C SER A 9 -14.69 12.12 -24.61
N PHE A 10 -15.17 12.25 -23.35
CA PHE A 10 -14.98 11.27 -22.30
C PHE A 10 -15.72 9.95 -22.59
N LEU A 11 -16.98 10.05 -23.08
CA LEU A 11 -17.79 8.87 -23.41
C LEU A 11 -17.30 8.10 -24.66
N LYS A 12 -16.58 8.74 -25.56
CA LYS A 12 -15.98 8.06 -26.73
C LYS A 12 -14.68 7.32 -26.36
N GLY A 13 -13.97 7.76 -25.33
CA GLY A 13 -12.78 7.07 -24.82
C GLY A 13 -13.11 5.78 -24.05
N SER A 14 -14.23 5.77 -23.32
CA SER A 14 -14.67 4.60 -22.54
C SER A 14 -15.23 3.45 -23.39
N ALA A 15 -15.75 3.73 -24.59
CA ALA A 15 -16.27 2.69 -25.48
C ALA A 15 -15.17 1.89 -26.22
N ALA A 16 -13.95 2.46 -26.34
CA ALA A 16 -12.82 1.76 -26.97
C ALA A 16 -12.10 0.79 -26.02
N ALA A 17 -12.25 0.97 -24.70
CA ALA A 17 -11.64 0.10 -23.69
C ALA A 17 -12.44 -1.21 -23.44
N ALA A 18 -13.72 -1.26 -23.85
CA ALA A 18 -14.57 -2.44 -23.62
C ALA A 18 -14.42 -3.53 -24.70
N ALA A 19 -13.72 -3.26 -25.81
CA ALA A 19 -13.56 -4.21 -26.91
C ALA A 19 -12.30 -5.11 -26.83
N ALA A 20 -11.46 -4.95 -25.80
CA ALA A 20 -10.20 -5.69 -25.66
C ALA A 20 -10.27 -6.91 -24.70
N LEU A 21 -11.46 -7.32 -24.25
CA LEU A 21 -11.65 -8.43 -23.29
C LEU A 21 -12.20 -9.72 -23.94
N ALA A 22 -11.73 -10.03 -25.16
CA ALA A 22 -11.93 -11.35 -25.76
C ALA A 22 -10.55 -11.93 -26.13
N CYS A 23 -9.78 -12.39 -25.12
CA CYS A 23 -8.60 -13.21 -25.36
C CYS A 23 -8.91 -14.66 -24.99
N PRO A 24 -8.74 -15.63 -25.91
CA PRO A 24 -8.97 -17.04 -25.62
C PRO A 24 -7.88 -17.58 -24.71
N LEU A 25 -8.31 -18.48 -23.82
CA LEU A 25 -7.55 -19.41 -22.97
C LEU A 25 -6.05 -19.54 -23.27
N CYS A 26 -5.22 -18.95 -22.44
CA CYS A 26 -3.83 -19.39 -22.33
C CYS A 26 -3.75 -20.57 -21.36
N PRO A 27 -3.03 -21.66 -21.71
CA PRO A 27 -2.81 -22.78 -20.82
C PRO A 27 -1.95 -22.35 -19.62
N ALA A 28 -2.37 -22.78 -18.44
CA ALA A 28 -1.56 -22.71 -17.23
C ALA A 28 -0.40 -23.70 -17.40
N ASP A 29 0.79 -23.19 -17.68
CA ASP A 29 2.09 -23.78 -17.38
C ASP A 29 3.17 -22.89 -17.99
N ALA A 30 3.61 -21.91 -17.23
CA ALA A 30 4.92 -21.30 -17.39
C ALA A 30 5.42 -20.92 -15.99
N ALA A 31 6.19 -21.82 -15.42
CA ALA A 31 7.09 -21.49 -14.34
C ALA A 31 8.01 -20.34 -14.79
N PRO A 32 8.29 -19.32 -13.95
CA PRO A 32 9.26 -18.31 -14.32
C PRO A 32 10.61 -18.97 -14.48
N SER A 33 11.17 -18.90 -15.69
CA SER A 33 12.55 -19.31 -15.95
C SER A 33 13.46 -18.36 -15.17
N GLU A 34 14.16 -18.91 -14.18
CA GLU A 34 15.32 -18.30 -13.56
C GLU A 34 16.41 -18.14 -14.61
N THR A 35 16.51 -16.98 -15.23
CA THR A 35 17.74 -16.56 -15.89
C THR A 35 18.60 -15.85 -14.86
N GLU A 36 19.43 -16.61 -14.18
CA GLU A 36 20.62 -16.10 -13.52
C GLU A 36 21.47 -15.35 -14.55
N ASN A 37 21.50 -14.03 -14.45
CA ASN A 37 22.64 -13.25 -14.91
C ASN A 37 23.23 -12.52 -13.72
N GLY A 38 24.39 -13.02 -13.33
CA GLY A 38 25.13 -12.60 -12.15
C GLY A 38 25.66 -11.16 -12.22
N LEU A 39 26.10 -10.74 -11.05
CA LEU A 39 27.07 -9.69 -10.70
C LEU A 39 26.55 -8.36 -10.14
N PHE A 40 25.31 -8.22 -9.71
CA PHE A 40 25.02 -7.23 -8.68
C PHE A 40 24.03 -7.82 -7.68
N SER A 41 24.57 -8.21 -6.51
CA SER A 41 23.71 -8.42 -5.34
C SER A 41 23.05 -7.09 -5.05
N PRO A 42 21.74 -6.92 -5.22
CA PRO A 42 21.10 -5.64 -4.97
C PRO A 42 21.33 -5.30 -3.51
N VAL A 43 21.84 -4.09 -3.25
CA VAL A 43 21.97 -3.56 -1.90
C VAL A 43 20.60 -3.64 -1.26
N THR A 44 20.44 -4.54 -0.30
CA THR A 44 19.18 -4.69 0.43
C THR A 44 19.15 -3.64 1.54
N PRO A 45 18.37 -2.55 1.36
CA PRO A 45 18.38 -1.47 2.34
C PRO A 45 17.67 -1.91 3.62
N LEU A 46 18.42 -1.93 4.72
CA LEU A 46 17.88 -2.13 6.06
C LEU A 46 17.48 -0.79 6.67
N ARG A 47 16.31 -0.75 7.30
CA ARG A 47 15.84 0.41 8.07
C ARG A 47 15.25 -0.05 9.39
N PRO A 48 15.55 0.65 10.51
CA PRO A 48 14.86 0.41 11.75
C PRO A 48 13.45 0.99 11.70
N THR A 49 12.55 0.41 12.47
CA THR A 49 11.27 1.00 12.85
C THR A 49 11.11 0.83 14.36
N GLN A 50 10.16 1.53 14.96
CA GLN A 50 9.87 1.36 16.39
C GLN A 50 9.43 -0.06 16.76
N TYR A 51 9.00 -0.87 15.79
CA TYR A 51 8.54 -2.24 16.02
C TYR A 51 9.59 -3.30 15.67
N GLY A 52 10.60 -2.95 14.87
CA GLY A 52 11.68 -3.83 14.48
C GLY A 52 12.31 -3.46 13.14
N PRO A 53 13.44 -4.08 12.77
CA PRO A 53 14.11 -3.79 11.51
C PRO A 53 13.39 -4.38 10.30
N VAL A 54 13.39 -3.65 9.18
CA VAL A 54 12.81 -4.06 7.91
C VAL A 54 13.86 -4.05 6.80
N ARG A 55 13.78 -5.02 5.89
CA ARG A 55 14.61 -5.13 4.69
C ARG A 55 13.76 -4.78 3.48
N GLY A 56 14.20 -3.81 2.69
CA GLY A 56 13.62 -3.47 1.40
C GLY A 56 14.43 -4.01 0.23
N ARG A 57 14.12 -3.52 -0.95
CA ARG A 57 14.84 -3.81 -2.19
C ARG A 57 15.20 -2.53 -2.94
N ALA A 58 16.32 -2.56 -3.64
CA ALA A 58 16.62 -1.57 -4.66
C ALA A 58 15.91 -1.98 -5.97
N ARG A 59 15.33 -1.01 -6.64
CA ARG A 59 14.75 -1.18 -7.97
C ARG A 59 15.79 -0.85 -9.05
N GLU A 60 15.51 -1.24 -10.29
CA GLU A 60 16.39 -0.98 -11.44
C GLU A 60 16.60 0.51 -11.70
N ASP A 61 15.62 1.35 -11.36
CA ASP A 61 15.67 2.80 -11.46
C ASP A 61 16.47 3.48 -10.33
N GLY A 62 17.06 2.69 -9.43
CA GLY A 62 17.86 3.16 -8.30
C GLY A 62 17.04 3.52 -7.06
N THR A 63 15.71 3.54 -7.11
CA THR A 63 14.88 3.80 -5.94
C THR A 63 14.92 2.63 -4.95
N LEU A 64 14.76 2.94 -3.67
CA LEU A 64 14.66 1.96 -2.59
C LEU A 64 13.20 1.82 -2.19
N CYS A 65 12.67 0.59 -2.17
CA CYS A 65 11.30 0.35 -1.76
C CYS A 65 11.21 -0.72 -0.67
N TRP A 66 10.29 -0.51 0.25
CA TRP A 66 9.89 -1.44 1.32
C TRP A 66 8.39 -1.64 1.19
N TYR A 67 7.95 -2.88 1.12
CA TYR A 67 6.56 -3.26 0.92
C TYR A 67 5.99 -4.00 2.12
N GLY A 68 4.73 -3.77 2.43
CA GLY A 68 4.02 -4.53 3.45
C GLY A 68 4.54 -4.34 4.86
N ILE A 69 5.02 -3.14 5.22
CA ILE A 69 5.43 -2.83 6.59
C ILE A 69 4.18 -2.71 7.47
N PRO A 70 4.02 -3.51 8.54
CA PRO A 70 2.86 -3.40 9.42
C PRO A 70 2.87 -2.07 10.19
N TYR A 71 1.76 -1.36 10.13
CA TYR A 71 1.50 -0.20 10.98
C TYR A 71 0.42 -0.47 12.04
N GLY A 72 -0.31 -1.56 11.91
CA GLY A 72 -1.34 -2.03 12.85
C GLY A 72 -1.29 -3.54 13.06
N ALA A 73 -1.92 -4.02 14.12
CA ALA A 73 -2.18 -5.43 14.33
C ALA A 73 -3.20 -5.94 13.30
N ALA A 74 -3.14 -7.23 12.96
CA ALA A 74 -4.09 -7.84 12.04
C ALA A 74 -5.53 -7.74 12.60
N PRO A 75 -6.46 -7.05 11.92
CA PRO A 75 -7.85 -6.88 12.40
C PRO A 75 -8.69 -8.10 12.07
N THR A 76 -8.41 -9.20 12.73
CA THR A 76 -9.05 -10.52 12.49
C THR A 76 -9.79 -11.02 13.71
N GLY A 77 -10.72 -11.95 13.52
CA GLY A 77 -11.46 -12.57 14.63
C GLY A 77 -12.26 -11.55 15.42
N GLU A 78 -11.99 -11.42 16.71
CA GLU A 78 -12.66 -10.48 17.62
C GLU A 78 -12.32 -9.03 17.34
N ASP A 79 -11.11 -8.77 16.78
CA ASP A 79 -10.62 -7.42 16.42
C ASP A 79 -11.11 -6.93 15.05
N ARG A 80 -11.89 -7.74 14.32
CA ARG A 80 -12.31 -7.43 12.94
C ARG A 80 -13.01 -6.08 12.80
N TRP A 81 -13.81 -5.70 13.77
CA TRP A 81 -14.54 -4.42 13.84
C TRP A 81 -14.20 -3.65 15.12
N ALA A 82 -12.92 -3.64 15.48
CA ALA A 82 -12.34 -2.82 16.53
C ALA A 82 -11.41 -1.74 15.94
N SER A 83 -11.04 -0.76 16.75
CA SER A 83 -9.98 0.18 16.42
C SER A 83 -8.66 -0.55 16.14
N PRO A 84 -7.81 -0.09 15.20
CA PRO A 84 -6.57 -0.77 14.87
C PRO A 84 -5.60 -0.74 16.06
N GLY A 85 -5.18 -1.92 16.52
CA GLY A 85 -4.16 -2.08 17.53
C GLY A 85 -2.75 -1.82 17.00
N GLU A 86 -1.77 -1.76 17.91
CA GLU A 86 -0.35 -1.70 17.53
C GLU A 86 0.12 -3.04 16.97
N PRO A 87 1.01 -3.05 15.95
CA PRO A 87 1.60 -4.29 15.49
C PRO A 87 2.49 -4.90 16.58
N ALA A 88 2.57 -6.22 16.61
CA ALA A 88 3.51 -6.91 17.48
C ALA A 88 4.95 -6.52 17.12
N ARG A 89 5.81 -6.32 18.11
CA ARG A 89 7.24 -6.08 17.90
C ARG A 89 7.92 -7.33 17.39
N TRP A 90 8.90 -7.14 16.49
CA TRP A 90 9.75 -8.22 15.97
C TRP A 90 11.23 -7.89 16.18
N TRP A 91 12.04 -8.94 16.40
CA TRP A 91 13.46 -8.83 16.73
C TRP A 91 14.38 -9.26 15.60
N THR A 92 13.86 -9.98 14.64
CA THR A 92 14.58 -10.39 13.42
C THR A 92 14.27 -9.43 12.28
N VAL A 93 15.13 -9.39 11.26
CA VAL A 93 14.87 -8.56 10.08
C VAL A 93 13.64 -9.09 9.35
N ARG A 94 12.59 -8.25 9.26
CA ARG A 94 11.40 -8.55 8.48
C ARG A 94 11.67 -8.29 7.00
N ASP A 95 11.35 -9.26 6.16
CA ASP A 95 11.47 -9.12 4.72
C ASP A 95 10.27 -8.31 4.17
N CYS A 96 10.59 -7.16 3.59
CA CYS A 96 9.66 -6.23 2.96
C CYS A 96 10.07 -5.96 1.50
N THR A 97 10.60 -6.98 0.81
CA THR A 97 11.07 -6.88 -0.58
C THR A 97 9.97 -7.09 -1.62
N ALA A 98 8.83 -7.64 -1.23
CA ALA A 98 7.68 -7.90 -2.09
C ALA A 98 6.39 -7.31 -1.52
N PRO A 99 5.43 -6.88 -2.37
CA PRO A 99 4.14 -6.38 -1.92
C PRO A 99 3.40 -7.38 -1.02
N ALA A 100 2.74 -6.86 0.03
CA ALA A 100 1.80 -7.64 0.82
C ALA A 100 0.51 -7.91 0.02
N PRO A 101 -0.26 -8.95 0.39
CA PRO A 101 -1.60 -9.13 -0.16
C PRO A 101 -2.46 -7.88 0.05
N ALA A 102 -3.32 -7.55 -0.91
CA ALA A 102 -4.27 -6.46 -0.78
C ALA A 102 -5.25 -6.70 0.40
N ALA A 103 -5.89 -5.64 0.88
CA ALA A 103 -6.98 -5.74 1.82
C ALA A 103 -8.11 -6.60 1.24
N TYR A 104 -8.79 -7.38 2.11
CA TYR A 104 -9.91 -8.20 1.68
C TYR A 104 -10.96 -7.36 0.97
N GLN A 105 -11.31 -7.77 -0.23
CA GLN A 105 -12.27 -7.09 -1.09
C GLN A 105 -13.01 -8.08 -1.99
N TYR A 106 -14.19 -7.69 -2.41
CA TYR A 106 -15.02 -8.47 -3.31
C TYR A 106 -15.22 -7.66 -4.60
N THR A 107 -14.62 -8.12 -5.67
CA THR A 107 -14.82 -7.58 -7.02
C THR A 107 -15.69 -8.56 -7.82
N THR A 108 -15.14 -9.27 -8.78
CA THR A 108 -15.80 -10.41 -9.43
C THR A 108 -15.69 -11.66 -8.55
N PHE A 109 -14.58 -11.79 -7.83
CA PHE A 109 -14.30 -12.86 -6.86
C PHE A 109 -13.72 -12.25 -5.58
N PRO A 110 -13.83 -12.95 -4.43
CA PRO A 110 -13.16 -12.54 -3.22
C PRO A 110 -11.64 -12.64 -3.41
N LEU A 111 -10.92 -11.61 -2.96
CA LEU A 111 -9.46 -11.58 -2.99
C LEU A 111 -8.91 -10.82 -1.79
N GLY A 112 -7.61 -11.00 -1.52
CA GLY A 112 -6.92 -10.30 -0.44
C GLY A 112 -7.02 -10.99 0.92
N THR A 113 -6.66 -10.26 1.96
CA THR A 113 -6.62 -10.76 3.35
C THR A 113 -7.13 -9.71 4.32
N GLU A 114 -7.65 -10.15 5.48
CA GLU A 114 -7.98 -9.24 6.58
C GLU A 114 -6.72 -8.72 7.29
N ASP A 115 -5.62 -9.48 7.29
CA ASP A 115 -4.30 -9.00 7.75
C ASP A 115 -3.72 -8.04 6.70
N CYS A 116 -4.21 -6.80 6.71
CA CYS A 116 -3.97 -5.82 5.65
C CYS A 116 -3.47 -4.46 6.14
N LEU A 117 -3.27 -4.27 7.45
CA LEU A 117 -2.83 -2.98 7.99
C LEU A 117 -1.33 -2.78 7.76
N THR A 118 -0.97 -2.60 6.50
CA THR A 118 0.41 -2.44 6.03
C THR A 118 0.57 -1.19 5.18
N LEU A 119 1.80 -0.74 5.03
CA LEU A 119 2.16 0.35 4.13
C LEU A 119 3.39 0.01 3.30
N ASP A 120 3.47 0.65 2.15
CA ASP A 120 4.62 0.59 1.25
C ASP A 120 5.34 1.93 1.28
N ILE A 121 6.68 1.92 1.25
CA ILE A 121 7.50 3.13 1.21
C ILE A 121 8.46 3.04 0.04
N CYS A 122 8.58 4.12 -0.74
CA CYS A 122 9.63 4.30 -1.73
C CYS A 122 10.38 5.61 -1.47
N SER A 123 11.71 5.58 -1.56
CA SER A 123 12.57 6.76 -1.39
C SER A 123 13.81 6.69 -2.27
N ALA A 124 14.45 7.84 -2.50
CA ALA A 124 15.77 7.88 -3.11
C ALA A 124 16.84 7.40 -2.08
N PRO A 125 17.94 6.76 -2.52
CA PRO A 125 19.01 6.29 -1.63
C PRO A 125 19.59 7.35 -0.70
N GLU A 126 19.72 8.58 -1.24
CA GLU A 126 20.29 9.75 -0.55
C GLU A 126 19.24 10.63 0.12
N ALA A 127 17.98 10.20 0.15
CA ALA A 127 16.90 11.00 0.72
C ALA A 127 17.21 11.43 2.18
N ARG A 128 17.06 12.72 2.45
CA ARG A 128 17.24 13.32 3.77
C ARG A 128 16.23 14.43 3.94
N LYS A 129 15.38 14.30 4.96
CA LYS A 129 14.37 15.30 5.32
C LYS A 129 13.53 15.78 4.12
N ARG A 130 13.10 14.83 3.28
CA ARG A 130 12.31 15.10 2.07
C ARG A 130 10.83 15.20 2.39
N PRO A 131 10.05 15.99 1.63
CA PRO A 131 8.59 15.95 1.74
C PRO A 131 8.05 14.52 1.62
N VAL A 132 7.02 14.22 2.37
CA VAL A 132 6.37 12.92 2.37
C VAL A 132 5.02 13.02 1.68
N LEU A 133 4.80 12.22 0.64
CA LEU A 133 3.52 12.08 -0.01
C LEU A 133 2.86 10.77 0.41
N VAL A 134 1.73 10.86 1.08
CA VAL A 134 0.93 9.70 1.49
C VAL A 134 -0.18 9.49 0.48
N TYR A 135 -0.19 8.33 -0.15
CA TYR A 135 -1.21 7.91 -1.11
C TYR A 135 -2.27 7.05 -0.43
N LEU A 136 -3.51 7.51 -0.53
CA LEU A 136 -4.71 6.75 -0.18
C LEU A 136 -5.36 6.30 -1.49
N HIS A 137 -5.35 4.98 -1.75
CA HIS A 137 -5.98 4.46 -2.97
C HIS A 137 -7.48 4.74 -3.01
N GLY A 138 -8.06 4.84 -4.18
CA GLY A 138 -9.47 5.15 -4.38
C GLY A 138 -10.39 3.98 -4.03
N SER A 139 -11.71 4.29 -3.98
CA SER A 139 -12.80 3.38 -3.65
C SER A 139 -12.83 2.90 -2.19
N ALA A 140 -14.02 2.92 -1.61
CA ALA A 140 -14.24 2.35 -0.28
C ALA A 140 -14.34 0.81 -0.29
N PHE A 141 -14.44 0.18 -1.46
CA PHE A 141 -14.77 -1.24 -1.62
C PHE A 141 -13.67 -2.06 -2.29
N SER A 142 -12.77 -1.43 -3.03
CA SER A 142 -11.67 -2.10 -3.73
C SER A 142 -10.46 -1.17 -3.85
N GLY A 143 -9.30 -1.74 -4.13
CA GLY A 143 -8.07 -1.00 -4.34
C GLY A 143 -6.85 -1.63 -3.67
N SER A 144 -5.69 -1.08 -3.97
CA SER A 144 -4.43 -1.51 -3.35
C SER A 144 -3.38 -0.40 -3.36
N PRO A 145 -2.37 -0.48 -2.47
CA PRO A 145 -1.24 0.44 -2.46
C PRO A 145 -0.46 0.48 -3.78
N GLN A 146 -0.51 -0.61 -4.56
CA GLN A 146 0.25 -0.78 -5.79
C GLN A 146 -0.38 -0.14 -7.03
N GLU A 147 -1.55 0.50 -6.90
CA GLU A 147 -2.22 1.19 -8.03
C GLU A 147 -1.42 2.38 -8.57
N LEU A 148 -0.60 3.01 -7.74
CA LEU A 148 0.27 4.12 -8.12
C LEU A 148 1.74 3.71 -8.04
N PRO A 149 2.53 3.81 -9.13
CA PRO A 149 3.95 3.48 -9.12
C PRO A 149 4.76 4.53 -8.36
N GLY A 150 4.93 4.33 -7.05
CA GLY A 150 5.60 5.27 -6.16
C GLY A 150 7.06 5.57 -6.52
N SER A 151 7.76 4.62 -7.14
CA SER A 151 9.15 4.79 -7.54
C SER A 151 9.32 5.87 -8.63
N GLU A 152 8.41 5.96 -9.60
CA GLU A 152 8.43 7.00 -10.63
C GLU A 152 8.24 8.37 -9.99
N LEU A 153 7.29 8.49 -9.09
CA LEU A 153 7.02 9.74 -8.40
C LEU A 153 8.22 10.19 -7.55
N VAL A 154 8.86 9.26 -6.83
CA VAL A 154 10.08 9.54 -6.07
C VAL A 154 11.21 10.06 -6.96
N ARG A 155 11.43 9.42 -8.11
CA ARG A 155 12.44 9.84 -9.06
C ARG A 155 12.20 11.25 -9.62
N ASP A 156 10.94 11.55 -9.95
CA ASP A 156 10.58 12.80 -10.62
C ASP A 156 10.49 13.99 -9.66
N THR A 157 10.11 13.75 -8.40
CA THR A 157 9.89 14.81 -7.41
C THR A 157 10.93 14.84 -6.28
N GLY A 158 11.61 13.73 -6.05
CA GLY A 158 12.52 13.54 -4.91
C GLY A 158 11.80 13.46 -3.55
N CYS A 159 10.48 13.28 -3.50
CA CYS A 159 9.74 13.05 -2.26
C CYS A 159 10.01 11.65 -1.70
N VAL A 160 9.57 11.39 -0.47
CA VAL A 160 9.35 10.03 0.04
C VAL A 160 7.88 9.70 -0.21
N PHE A 161 7.62 8.60 -0.88
CA PHE A 161 6.28 8.14 -1.19
C PHE A 161 5.86 7.03 -0.22
N VAL A 162 4.66 7.14 0.31
CA VAL A 162 4.05 6.15 1.21
C VAL A 162 2.66 5.79 0.67
N ALA A 163 2.41 4.52 0.43
CA ALA A 163 1.08 4.04 0.04
C ALA A 163 0.49 3.18 1.15
N LEU A 164 -0.75 3.44 1.53
CA LEU A 164 -1.43 2.76 2.63
C LEU A 164 -2.35 1.65 2.14
N SER A 165 -2.34 0.53 2.85
CA SER A 165 -3.40 -0.48 2.79
C SER A 165 -4.24 -0.37 4.06
N TYR A 166 -5.55 -0.38 3.94
CA TYR A 166 -6.51 -0.24 5.04
C TYR A 166 -7.76 -1.06 4.75
N ARG A 167 -8.56 -1.34 5.78
CA ARG A 167 -9.78 -2.15 5.64
C ARG A 167 -10.75 -1.54 4.63
N LEU A 168 -11.37 -2.39 3.82
CA LEU A 168 -12.30 -2.03 2.75
C LEU A 168 -13.69 -2.61 2.98
N GLY A 169 -14.67 -2.09 2.25
CA GLY A 169 -16.04 -2.60 2.21
C GLY A 169 -16.65 -2.72 3.60
N LEU A 170 -17.23 -3.88 3.88
CA LEU A 170 -17.89 -4.16 5.16
C LEU A 170 -16.91 -4.15 6.34
N PHE A 171 -15.63 -4.46 6.13
CA PHE A 171 -14.64 -4.47 7.20
C PHE A 171 -14.18 -3.06 7.59
N GLY A 172 -14.21 -2.11 6.65
CA GLY A 172 -13.75 -0.74 6.87
C GLY A 172 -14.84 0.29 7.09
N TRP A 173 -15.99 0.12 6.45
CA TRP A 173 -16.98 1.20 6.30
C TRP A 173 -18.37 0.85 6.83
N ASN A 174 -18.53 -0.25 7.58
CA ASN A 174 -19.82 -0.55 8.17
C ASN A 174 -20.09 0.31 9.41
N CYS A 175 -21.38 0.54 9.67
CA CYS A 175 -21.89 1.16 10.89
C CYS A 175 -23.07 0.34 11.47
N LEU A 176 -23.10 -0.98 11.25
CA LEU A 176 -24.17 -1.85 11.68
C LEU A 176 -24.02 -2.18 13.17
N PRO A 177 -24.98 -1.78 14.04
CA PRO A 177 -24.85 -1.99 15.48
C PRO A 177 -24.66 -3.47 15.86
N ALA A 178 -25.23 -4.39 15.08
CA ALA A 178 -25.10 -5.83 15.34
C ALA A 178 -23.64 -6.34 15.13
N LEU A 179 -22.85 -5.69 14.29
CA LEU A 179 -21.47 -6.06 14.02
C LEU A 179 -20.48 -5.30 14.92
N THR A 180 -20.88 -4.15 15.45
CA THR A 180 -20.04 -3.31 16.30
C THR A 180 -20.40 -3.42 17.78
N ALA A 181 -21.29 -4.34 18.14
CA ALA A 181 -21.67 -4.59 19.54
C ALA A 181 -20.45 -5.04 20.35
N GLY A 182 -20.08 -4.27 21.35
CA GLY A 182 -18.86 -4.53 22.16
C GLY A 182 -17.56 -3.98 21.59
N SER A 183 -17.59 -3.37 20.40
CA SER A 183 -16.45 -2.65 19.84
C SER A 183 -16.22 -1.31 20.56
N ASP A 184 -14.99 -0.86 20.57
CA ASP A 184 -14.56 0.46 21.04
C ASP A 184 -14.88 1.58 20.04
N ALA A 185 -15.36 1.23 18.84
CA ALA A 185 -15.74 2.18 17.78
C ALA A 185 -17.07 1.77 17.12
N ALA A 186 -17.85 2.78 16.71
CA ALA A 186 -19.19 2.57 16.11
C ALA A 186 -19.17 2.45 14.58
N GLY A 187 -17.99 2.38 13.95
CA GLY A 187 -17.81 2.34 12.50
C GLY A 187 -16.61 3.16 12.05
N ASN A 188 -16.49 3.40 10.72
CA ASN A 188 -15.36 4.13 10.12
C ASN A 188 -13.98 3.52 10.41
N PHE A 189 -13.91 2.21 10.50
CA PHE A 189 -12.68 1.49 10.84
C PHE A 189 -11.54 1.78 9.85
N ALA A 190 -11.85 1.93 8.56
CA ALA A 190 -10.87 2.34 7.56
C ALA A 190 -10.27 3.72 7.83
N LEU A 191 -11.07 4.68 8.33
CA LEU A 191 -10.56 5.99 8.73
C LEU A 191 -9.65 5.89 9.95
N LEU A 192 -9.99 5.05 10.92
CA LEU A 192 -9.14 4.78 12.08
C LEU A 192 -7.82 4.11 11.67
N ASP A 193 -7.86 3.20 10.69
CA ASP A 193 -6.67 2.59 10.10
C ASP A 193 -5.75 3.65 9.47
N ILE A 194 -6.32 4.56 8.69
CA ILE A 194 -5.58 5.68 8.06
C ILE A 194 -4.94 6.57 9.12
N LEU A 195 -5.68 6.94 10.16
CA LEU A 195 -5.14 7.76 11.25
C LEU A 195 -3.98 7.05 11.96
N ARG A 196 -4.12 5.75 12.25
CA ARG A 196 -3.05 4.92 12.83
C ARG A 196 -1.82 4.87 11.92
N ALA A 197 -2.03 4.72 10.60
CA ALA A 197 -0.94 4.73 9.63
C ALA A 197 -0.21 6.08 9.60
N LEU A 198 -0.93 7.19 9.66
CA LEU A 198 -0.34 8.53 9.70
C LEU A 198 0.50 8.76 10.97
N ASP A 199 0.07 8.24 12.12
CA ASP A 199 0.86 8.29 13.36
C ASP A 199 2.14 7.47 13.19
N TRP A 200 2.05 6.26 12.63
CA TRP A 200 3.22 5.44 12.31
C TRP A 200 4.19 6.18 11.36
N VAL A 201 3.67 6.83 10.33
CA VAL A 201 4.49 7.61 9.37
C VAL A 201 5.22 8.74 10.08
N LYS A 202 4.56 9.54 10.91
CA LYS A 202 5.20 10.62 11.68
C LYS A 202 6.37 10.12 12.52
N GLU A 203 6.20 8.96 13.15
CA GLU A 203 7.18 8.40 14.07
C GLU A 203 8.37 7.75 13.36
N ASN A 204 8.18 7.16 12.18
CA ASN A 204 9.17 6.29 11.54
C ASN A 204 9.77 6.82 10.24
N ILE A 205 9.10 7.76 9.54
CA ILE A 205 9.46 8.11 8.17
C ILE A 205 10.85 8.75 8.04
N HIS A 206 11.39 9.31 9.11
CA HIS A 206 12.74 9.87 9.14
C HIS A 206 13.82 8.81 8.88
N HIS A 207 13.59 7.55 9.24
CA HIS A 207 14.47 6.42 8.92
C HIS A 207 14.52 6.12 7.42
N PHE A 208 13.50 6.51 6.68
CA PHE A 208 13.39 6.35 5.23
C PHE A 208 13.73 7.63 4.45
N GLY A 209 14.22 8.65 5.16
CA GLY A 209 14.66 9.92 4.57
C GLY A 209 13.56 10.98 4.44
N GLY A 210 12.36 10.74 4.97
CA GLY A 210 11.25 11.69 4.97
C GLY A 210 11.28 12.69 6.13
N ASP A 211 10.51 13.76 5.99
CA ASP A 211 10.25 14.75 7.03
C ASP A 211 8.85 14.52 7.62
N GLY A 212 8.78 14.00 8.85
CA GLY A 212 7.51 13.77 9.54
C GLY A 212 6.72 15.05 9.88
N ALA A 213 7.31 16.23 9.69
CA ALA A 213 6.63 17.51 9.82
C ALA A 213 6.08 18.05 8.49
N ASN A 214 6.40 17.40 7.35
CA ASN A 214 6.00 17.81 6.01
C ASN A 214 5.36 16.62 5.28
N ILE A 215 4.14 16.27 5.68
CA ILE A 215 3.33 15.16 5.16
C ILE A 215 2.12 15.74 4.44
N THR A 216 1.90 15.28 3.20
CA THR A 216 0.73 15.62 2.37
C THR A 216 0.01 14.35 1.94
#